data_5344b3b3b0c3b93445dd5607dc30c2b9
#
_entry.id   5344b3b3b0c3b93445dd5607dc30c2b9
#
_cell.length_a   1.000
_cell.length_b   1.000
_cell.length_c   1.000
_cell.angle_alpha   90.00
_cell.angle_beta   90.00
_cell.angle_gamma   90.00
#
_symmetry.space_group_name_H-M   'P 1'
#
loop_
_entity.id
_entity.type
_entity.pdbx_description
1 polymer ?
#
loop_
_entity_poly.entity_id
_entity_poly.type
_entity_poly.pdbx_seq_one_letter_code
_entity_poly.pdbx_strand_id
1 'polypeptide(L)'
;MSNIRLASTKDRMDEYHQYAGVAQTIGVDVKFLSPDQVKEIWPLCNTTDLVGAIQHPEDGYIQPADLTQALATGARNRGAEIYRNTTVVGMKQSKDGWVVETDKGTI
;
A
#
# COMPACT_ATOMS: atom_id res chain seq x y z
N MET A 1 7.50 13.73 -2.65
CA MET A 1 6.67 12.94 -3.57
C MET A 1 5.31 12.84 -2.91
N SER A 2 4.21 12.78 -3.63
CA SER A 2 2.87 12.76 -3.03
C SER A 2 1.95 11.89 -3.88
N ASN A 3 0.81 11.47 -3.31
CA ASN A 3 -0.25 10.79 -4.02
C ASN A 3 -1.39 11.80 -4.29
N ILE A 4 -1.95 11.79 -5.50
CA ILE A 4 -3.11 12.60 -5.87
C ILE A 4 -4.20 11.65 -6.38
N ARG A 5 -5.41 11.74 -5.81
CA ARG A 5 -6.58 11.00 -6.25
C ARG A 5 -7.58 11.97 -6.87
N LEU A 6 -7.91 11.75 -8.14
CA LEU A 6 -8.78 12.62 -8.93
C LEU A 6 -10.25 12.26 -8.71
N ALA A 7 -11.12 13.25 -8.78
CA ALA A 7 -12.57 13.10 -8.76
C ALA A 7 -13.20 13.77 -9.98
N SER A 8 -13.88 12.98 -10.81
CA SER A 8 -14.64 13.46 -11.97
C SER A 8 -16.13 13.63 -11.67
N THR A 9 -16.59 13.27 -10.46
CA THR A 9 -17.97 13.41 -10.03
C THR A 9 -18.07 14.02 -8.65
N LYS A 10 -19.21 14.68 -8.38
CA LYS A 10 -19.50 15.21 -7.07
C LYS A 10 -19.55 14.12 -6.00
N ASP A 11 -20.16 12.98 -6.30
CA ASP A 11 -20.27 11.84 -5.38
C ASP A 11 -18.88 11.36 -4.94
N ARG A 12 -17.91 11.31 -5.88
CA ARG A 12 -16.53 10.97 -5.55
C ARG A 12 -15.87 12.03 -4.64
N MET A 13 -16.17 13.30 -4.84
CA MET A 13 -15.69 14.35 -3.93
C MET A 13 -16.31 14.24 -2.53
N ASP A 14 -17.59 13.89 -2.44
CA ASP A 14 -18.27 13.69 -1.16
C ASP A 14 -17.67 12.50 -0.39
N GLU A 15 -17.33 11.39 -1.08
CA GLU A 15 -16.57 10.28 -0.48
C GLU A 15 -15.20 10.75 0.04
N TYR A 16 -14.51 11.61 -0.72
CA TYR A 16 -13.21 12.14 -0.29
C TYR A 16 -13.31 13.04 0.93
N HIS A 17 -14.41 13.81 1.07
CA HIS A 17 -14.66 14.58 2.29
C HIS A 17 -14.87 13.69 3.51
N GLN A 18 -15.64 12.59 3.36
CA GLN A 18 -15.81 11.61 4.42
C GLN A 18 -14.49 10.94 4.79
N TYR A 19 -13.71 10.51 3.79
CA TYR A 19 -12.39 9.93 3.97
C TYR A 19 -11.44 10.88 4.72
N ALA A 20 -11.39 12.16 4.33
CA ALA A 20 -10.53 13.15 4.96
C ALA A 20 -10.89 13.35 6.45
N GLY A 21 -12.19 13.30 6.80
CA GLY A 21 -12.63 13.34 8.19
C GLY A 21 -12.07 12.16 9.01
N VAL A 22 -12.10 10.94 8.47
CA VAL A 22 -11.50 9.76 9.11
C VAL A 22 -9.98 9.88 9.18
N ALA A 23 -9.33 10.29 8.09
CA ALA A 23 -7.88 10.47 8.02
C ALA A 23 -7.36 11.42 9.10
N GLN A 24 -8.08 12.53 9.32
CA GLN A 24 -7.75 13.50 10.36
C GLN A 24 -7.77 12.89 11.77
N THR A 25 -8.68 11.95 12.05
CA THR A 25 -8.75 11.30 13.38
C THR A 25 -7.55 10.44 13.71
N ILE A 26 -6.83 9.97 12.69
CA ILE A 26 -5.64 9.12 12.83
C ILE A 26 -4.33 9.86 12.48
N GLY A 27 -4.41 11.19 12.31
CA GLY A 27 -3.24 12.02 12.07
C GLY A 27 -2.66 11.96 10.65
N VAL A 28 -3.46 11.54 9.65
CA VAL A 28 -3.05 11.52 8.25
C VAL A 28 -3.45 12.85 7.60
N ASP A 29 -2.46 13.58 7.06
CA ASP A 29 -2.71 14.85 6.35
C ASP A 29 -3.31 14.60 4.97
N VAL A 30 -4.41 15.27 4.69
CA VAL A 30 -5.11 15.24 3.40
C VAL A 30 -5.43 16.66 2.97
N LYS A 31 -5.04 17.03 1.75
CA LYS A 31 -5.35 18.34 1.15
C LYS A 31 -6.34 18.18 0.01
N PHE A 32 -7.33 19.07 -0.02
CA PHE A 32 -8.22 19.19 -1.17
C PHE A 32 -7.59 20.09 -2.22
N LEU A 33 -7.70 19.69 -3.49
CA LEU A 33 -7.17 20.44 -4.62
C LEU A 33 -8.28 20.76 -5.62
N SER A 34 -8.25 22.00 -6.12
CA SER A 34 -9.02 22.37 -7.32
C SER A 34 -8.41 21.76 -8.58
N PRO A 35 -9.15 21.68 -9.72
CA PRO A 35 -8.59 21.26 -11.00
C PRO A 35 -7.36 22.07 -11.43
N ASP A 36 -7.34 23.37 -11.16
CA ASP A 36 -6.21 24.24 -11.48
C ASP A 36 -4.98 23.91 -10.64
N GLN A 37 -5.16 23.66 -9.35
CA GLN A 37 -4.07 23.21 -8.48
C GLN A 37 -3.53 21.85 -8.87
N VAL A 38 -4.40 20.93 -9.34
CA VAL A 38 -3.94 19.65 -9.91
C VAL A 38 -3.07 19.90 -11.14
N LYS A 39 -3.49 20.83 -12.01
CA LYS A 39 -2.75 21.19 -13.22
C LYS A 39 -1.38 21.81 -12.92
N GLU A 40 -1.27 22.61 -11.87
CA GLU A 40 -0.01 23.19 -11.42
C GLU A 40 0.97 22.10 -10.92
N ILE A 41 0.48 21.14 -10.15
CA ILE A 41 1.30 20.05 -9.59
C ILE A 41 1.66 19.02 -10.67
N TRP A 42 0.71 18.72 -11.56
CA TRP A 42 0.86 17.75 -12.62
C TRP A 42 0.44 18.32 -13.99
N PRO A 43 1.34 19.05 -14.68
CA PRO A 43 1.04 19.74 -15.94
C PRO A 43 0.57 18.86 -17.09
N LEU A 44 0.89 17.55 -17.06
CA LEU A 44 0.46 16.59 -18.10
C LEU A 44 -0.96 16.06 -17.87
N CYS A 45 -1.56 16.32 -16.69
CA CYS A 45 -2.92 15.87 -16.40
C CYS A 45 -3.95 16.63 -17.21
N ASN A 46 -4.90 15.93 -17.81
CA ASN A 46 -6.12 16.56 -18.34
C ASN A 46 -7.10 16.79 -17.18
N THR A 47 -7.45 18.04 -16.92
CA THR A 47 -8.30 18.45 -15.80
C THR A 47 -9.68 18.95 -16.23
N THR A 48 -10.03 18.80 -17.52
CA THR A 48 -11.24 19.42 -18.11
C THR A 48 -12.54 18.92 -17.47
N ASP A 49 -12.58 17.66 -17.05
CA ASP A 49 -13.74 16.99 -16.48
C ASP A 49 -13.57 16.68 -14.98
N LEU A 50 -12.58 17.30 -14.33
CA LEU A 50 -12.38 17.13 -12.89
C LEU A 50 -13.26 18.08 -12.08
N VAL A 51 -13.87 17.53 -11.04
CA VAL A 51 -14.58 18.31 -9.98
C VAL A 51 -13.57 18.77 -8.92
N GLY A 52 -12.54 17.96 -8.67
CA GLY A 52 -11.49 18.24 -7.70
C GLY A 52 -10.60 17.03 -7.49
N ALA A 53 -9.76 17.08 -6.46
CA ALA A 53 -8.90 15.98 -6.05
C ALA A 53 -8.58 16.06 -4.56
N ILE A 54 -8.00 14.97 -4.05
CA ILE A 54 -7.29 14.98 -2.76
C ILE A 54 -5.83 14.63 -2.97
N GLN A 55 -4.99 15.21 -2.15
CA GLN A 55 -3.56 14.95 -2.09
C GLN A 55 -3.17 14.43 -0.72
N HIS A 56 -2.32 13.40 -0.69
CA HIS A 56 -1.59 12.97 0.49
C HIS A 56 -0.15 13.45 0.35
N PRO A 57 0.24 14.55 1.02
CA PRO A 57 1.53 15.20 0.80
C PRO A 57 2.72 14.32 1.18
N GLU A 58 2.55 13.50 2.22
CA GLU A 58 3.59 12.63 2.79
C GLU A 58 3.66 11.25 2.13
N ASP A 59 2.71 10.95 1.23
CA ASP A 59 2.70 9.69 0.50
C ASP A 59 3.86 9.61 -0.51
N GLY A 60 4.26 8.38 -0.78
CA GLY A 60 5.28 8.08 -1.77
C GLY A 60 4.93 6.82 -2.55
N TYR A 61 5.93 6.27 -3.21
CA TYR A 61 5.83 4.94 -3.78
C TYR A 61 7.00 4.08 -3.28
N ILE A 62 6.78 2.78 -3.26
CA ILE A 62 7.79 1.80 -2.94
C ILE A 62 7.82 0.74 -4.04
N GLN A 63 9.03 0.26 -4.39
CA GLN A 63 9.16 -0.89 -5.26
C GLN A 63 8.85 -2.16 -4.44
N PRO A 64 7.77 -2.90 -4.77
CA PRO A 64 7.33 -4.04 -3.95
C PRO A 64 8.38 -5.14 -3.81
N ALA A 65 9.15 -5.40 -4.88
CA ALA A 65 10.21 -6.38 -4.86
C ALA A 65 11.34 -6.00 -3.90
N ASP A 66 11.76 -4.74 -3.92
CA ASP A 66 12.84 -4.24 -3.04
C ASP A 66 12.41 -4.26 -1.58
N LEU A 67 11.17 -3.84 -1.29
CA LEU A 67 10.60 -3.95 0.06
C LEU A 67 10.61 -5.39 0.55
N THR A 68 10.14 -6.31 -0.28
CA THR A 68 10.10 -7.75 0.04
C THR A 68 11.50 -8.30 0.33
N GLN A 69 12.49 -7.93 -0.48
CA GLN A 69 13.87 -8.36 -0.28
C GLN A 69 14.49 -7.73 0.98
N ALA A 70 14.19 -6.48 1.27
CA ALA A 70 14.66 -5.82 2.48
C ALA A 70 14.09 -6.50 3.74
N LEU A 71 12.80 -6.81 3.75
CA LEU A 71 12.15 -7.55 4.85
C LEU A 71 12.72 -8.97 5.00
N ALA A 72 12.91 -9.69 3.88
CA ALA A 72 13.50 -11.02 3.88
C ALA A 72 14.95 -11.00 4.42
N THR A 73 15.74 -10.01 4.06
CA THR A 73 17.09 -9.81 4.58
C THR A 73 17.07 -9.54 6.08
N GLY A 74 16.18 -8.65 6.53
CA GLY A 74 16.01 -8.36 7.95
C GLY A 74 15.58 -9.59 8.77
N ALA A 75 14.73 -10.45 8.22
CA ALA A 75 14.31 -11.70 8.84
C ALA A 75 15.49 -12.69 8.95
N ARG A 76 16.24 -12.91 7.86
CA ARG A 76 17.43 -13.79 7.85
C ARG A 76 18.49 -13.34 8.86
N ASN A 77 18.74 -12.05 8.95
CA ASN A 77 19.69 -11.48 9.91
C ASN A 77 19.30 -11.73 11.38
N ARG A 78 18.03 -12.11 11.62
CA ARG A 78 17.49 -12.50 12.93
C ARG A 78 17.29 -14.00 13.09
N GLY A 79 17.85 -14.79 12.16
CA GLY A 79 17.82 -16.27 12.21
C GLY A 79 16.59 -16.91 11.57
N ALA A 80 15.73 -16.16 10.88
CA ALA A 80 14.65 -16.79 10.12
C ALA A 80 15.17 -17.46 8.86
N GLU A 81 14.69 -18.66 8.58
CA GLU A 81 14.95 -19.38 7.35
C GLU A 81 13.84 -19.13 6.32
N ILE A 82 14.21 -18.89 5.08
CA ILE A 82 13.27 -18.61 3.99
C ILE A 82 13.55 -19.58 2.83
N TYR A 83 12.63 -20.48 2.62
CA TYR A 83 12.68 -21.48 1.57
C TYR A 83 11.85 -21.03 0.36
N ARG A 84 12.52 -20.72 -0.76
CA ARG A 84 11.85 -20.31 -2.00
C ARG A 84 11.52 -21.54 -2.86
N ASN A 85 10.49 -21.40 -3.70
CA ASN A 85 10.04 -22.46 -4.60
C ASN A 85 9.76 -23.78 -3.84
N THR A 86 9.19 -23.68 -2.66
CA THR A 86 8.85 -24.80 -1.78
C THR A 86 7.38 -24.68 -1.43
N THR A 87 6.59 -25.64 -1.90
CA THR A 87 5.14 -25.65 -1.73
C THR A 87 4.77 -26.42 -0.47
N VAL A 88 4.02 -25.82 0.42
CA VAL A 88 3.45 -26.51 1.58
C VAL A 88 2.28 -27.38 1.10
N VAL A 89 2.34 -28.68 1.36
CA VAL A 89 1.32 -29.67 0.99
C VAL A 89 0.52 -30.19 2.16
N GLY A 90 0.99 -29.96 3.39
CA GLY A 90 0.29 -30.35 4.61
C GLY A 90 0.86 -29.67 5.85
N MET A 91 0.02 -29.54 6.88
CA MET A 91 0.43 -29.01 8.19
C MET A 91 -0.23 -29.82 9.30
N LYS A 92 0.52 -30.18 10.31
CA LYS A 92 0.03 -30.88 11.51
C LYS A 92 0.60 -30.24 12.77
N GLN A 93 -0.25 -29.99 13.75
CA GLN A 93 0.20 -29.56 15.06
C GLN A 93 0.76 -30.75 15.85
N SER A 94 1.92 -30.57 16.46
CA SER A 94 2.54 -31.51 17.38
C SER A 94 2.64 -30.90 18.80
N LYS A 95 3.13 -31.68 19.77
CA LYS A 95 3.35 -31.18 21.13
C LYS A 95 4.41 -30.08 21.21
N ASP A 96 5.39 -30.13 20.30
CA ASP A 96 6.58 -29.27 20.32
C ASP A 96 6.52 -28.15 19.25
N GLY A 97 5.41 -28.05 18.49
CA GLY A 97 5.25 -27.04 17.44
C GLY A 97 4.42 -27.52 16.26
N TRP A 98 4.82 -27.14 15.07
CA TRP A 98 4.18 -27.52 13.83
C TRP A 98 5.11 -28.41 12.99
N VAL A 99 4.54 -29.43 12.40
CA VAL A 99 5.18 -30.23 11.35
C VAL A 99 4.62 -29.74 10.00
N VAL A 100 5.48 -29.24 9.15
CA VAL A 100 5.11 -28.69 7.83
C VAL A 100 5.62 -29.63 6.75
N GLU A 101 4.70 -30.26 6.01
CA GLU A 101 5.01 -31.12 4.88
C GLU A 101 5.11 -30.26 3.61
N THR A 102 6.19 -30.42 2.86
CA THR A 102 6.43 -29.69 1.61
C THR A 102 6.75 -30.65 0.47
N ASP A 103 6.69 -30.14 -0.77
CA ASP A 103 7.10 -30.85 -1.97
C ASP A 103 8.61 -31.22 -2.00
N LYS A 104 9.38 -30.72 -1.01
CA LYS A 104 10.84 -30.96 -0.91
C LYS A 104 11.29 -31.59 0.40
N GLY A 105 10.35 -31.98 1.24
CA GLY A 105 10.61 -32.58 2.54
C GLY A 105 9.77 -31.98 3.66
N THR A 106 10.08 -32.37 4.89
CA THR A 106 9.35 -31.94 6.09
C THR A 106 10.21 -31.00 6.90
N ILE A 107 9.58 -29.96 7.42
CA ILE A 107 10.17 -28.96 8.31
C ILE A 107 9.46 -29.01 9.64
#